data_5b5107fc2dfe036be16f2ab648452bbd
#
_entry.id   5b5107fc2dfe036be16f2ab648452bbd
#
_cell.length_a   1.000
_cell.length_b   1.000
_cell.length_c   1.000
_cell.angle_alpha   90.00
_cell.angle_beta   90.00
_cell.angle_gamma   90.00
#
_symmetry.space_group_name_H-M   'P 1'
#
loop_
_entity.id
_entity.type
_entity.pdbx_description
1 polymer ?
#
loop_
_entity_poly.entity_id
_entity_poly.type
_entity_poly.pdbx_seq_one_letter_code
_entity_poly.pdbx_strand_id
1 'polypeptide(L)'
;DLVRSRGLGDVYKRQSSYKEACAVLREENADAVLVAPNFREETIELTTYLEEADIPYAFIDFNIEQTHALCYIGQDSKTSGYIAAKILMRSYEKGQELVLFLNNQKNNPAEIQMQRRLEGFMQYLSEEHKDLTIHDIVLRKEDTDGNRRMLDAFFKEHPQAVLGAVFNSRIYQVASYLHEKGQKLAGLVGYDLLHKNTEFLKTGEVTFLIGQRPGLQGYCGVKTLCDHVIFKRPVTAVKYMPIDILMKENIDFYFEFE
;
A
#
# COMPACT_ATOMS: atom_id res chain seq x y z
N ASP A 1 2.15 -17.53 -6.17
CA ASP A 1 1.05 -17.56 -7.16
C ASP A 1 -0.25 -16.88 -6.69
N LEU A 2 -0.16 -15.86 -5.84
CA LEU A 2 -1.32 -15.19 -5.25
C LEU A 2 -1.69 -13.85 -5.91
N VAL A 3 -1.22 -13.58 -7.12
CA VAL A 3 -1.50 -12.32 -7.80
C VAL A 3 -2.03 -12.54 -9.22
N ARG A 4 -3.30 -12.97 -9.31
CA ARG A 4 -4.13 -12.71 -10.49
C ARG A 4 -5.43 -12.09 -10.05
N SER A 5 -5.49 -10.77 -10.09
CA SER A 5 -6.70 -9.98 -9.82
C SER A 5 -7.70 -10.09 -10.97
N ARG A 6 -8.86 -10.64 -10.71
CA ARG A 6 -10.03 -10.57 -11.58
C ARG A 6 -11.26 -10.25 -10.73
N GLY A 7 -11.77 -9.02 -10.87
CA GLY A 7 -13.13 -8.62 -10.55
C GLY A 7 -13.64 -8.72 -9.08
N LEU A 8 -14.87 -8.25 -8.84
CA LEU A 8 -15.61 -8.40 -7.56
C LEU A 8 -15.65 -9.86 -7.09
N GLY A 9 -15.76 -10.79 -8.01
CA GLY A 9 -15.70 -12.23 -7.72
C GLY A 9 -14.41 -12.67 -7.03
N ASP A 10 -13.27 -11.98 -7.29
CA ASP A 10 -12.00 -12.31 -6.64
C ASP A 10 -11.88 -11.73 -5.22
N VAL A 11 -12.55 -10.61 -4.93
CA VAL A 11 -12.61 -10.06 -3.56
C VAL A 11 -13.41 -11.01 -2.68
N TYR A 12 -14.58 -11.47 -3.14
CA TYR A 12 -15.40 -12.46 -2.41
C TYR A 12 -14.67 -13.79 -2.24
N LYS A 13 -13.98 -14.28 -3.27
CA LYS A 13 -13.17 -15.50 -3.17
C LYS A 13 -12.03 -15.35 -2.18
N ARG A 14 -11.33 -14.20 -2.17
CA ARG A 14 -10.25 -13.93 -1.20
C ARG A 14 -10.80 -13.82 0.21
N GLN A 15 -11.94 -13.16 0.40
CA GLN A 15 -12.59 -13.08 1.70
C GLN A 15 -13.06 -14.47 2.17
N SER A 16 -13.64 -15.30 1.29
CA SER A 16 -14.00 -16.68 1.59
C SER A 16 -12.78 -17.52 1.98
N SER A 17 -11.68 -17.43 1.20
CA SER A 17 -10.42 -18.14 1.52
C SER A 17 -9.81 -17.65 2.82
N TYR A 18 -9.94 -16.36 3.17
CA TYR A 18 -9.48 -15.84 4.44
C TYR A 18 -10.31 -16.39 5.61
N LYS A 19 -11.64 -16.44 5.48
CA LYS A 19 -12.55 -17.07 6.45
C LYS A 19 -12.25 -18.55 6.64
N GLU A 20 -12.02 -19.27 5.55
CA GLU A 20 -11.64 -20.69 5.57
C GLU A 20 -10.32 -20.89 6.30
N ALA A 21 -9.29 -20.05 6.04
CA ALA A 21 -8.01 -20.09 6.75
C ALA A 21 -8.19 -19.81 8.25
N CYS A 22 -9.04 -18.84 8.62
CA CYS A 22 -9.36 -18.56 10.02
C CYS A 22 -10.10 -19.73 10.69
N ALA A 23 -10.95 -20.46 9.96
CA ALA A 23 -11.64 -21.64 10.48
C ALA A 23 -10.67 -22.80 10.72
N VAL A 24 -9.81 -23.10 9.74
CA VAL A 24 -8.76 -24.14 9.88
C VAL A 24 -7.83 -23.82 11.07
N LEU A 25 -7.45 -22.56 11.24
CA LEU A 25 -6.58 -22.17 12.36
C LEU A 25 -7.20 -22.47 13.74
N ARG A 26 -8.53 -22.40 13.86
CA ARG A 26 -9.23 -22.75 15.11
C ARG A 26 -9.19 -24.25 15.44
N GLU A 27 -8.98 -25.09 14.43
CA GLU A 27 -8.85 -26.55 14.58
C GLU A 27 -7.39 -26.96 14.84
N GLU A 28 -6.42 -26.09 14.51
CA GLU A 28 -4.99 -26.31 14.70
C GLU A 28 -4.53 -25.80 16.08
N ASN A 29 -3.64 -26.54 16.73
CA ASN A 29 -3.01 -26.13 17.99
C ASN A 29 -1.79 -25.23 17.68
N ALA A 30 -2.03 -24.00 17.24
CA ALA A 30 -0.97 -23.06 16.93
C ALA A 30 -0.36 -22.44 18.20
N ASP A 31 0.96 -22.42 18.32
CA ASP A 31 1.67 -21.75 19.43
C ASP A 31 1.68 -20.22 19.28
N ALA A 32 1.55 -19.72 18.06
CA ALA A 32 1.47 -18.29 17.72
C ALA A 32 0.97 -18.08 16.29
N VAL A 33 0.44 -16.89 15.97
CA VAL A 33 -0.13 -16.61 14.66
C VAL A 33 0.42 -15.30 14.08
N LEU A 34 0.90 -15.34 12.83
CA LEU A 34 1.26 -14.15 12.07
C LEU A 34 0.12 -13.82 11.09
N VAL A 35 -0.43 -12.62 11.21
CA VAL A 35 -1.63 -12.21 10.48
C VAL A 35 -1.35 -11.00 9.60
N ALA A 36 -1.72 -11.08 8.32
CA ALA A 36 -1.90 -9.92 7.45
C ALA A 36 -3.39 -9.55 7.44
N PRO A 37 -3.84 -8.51 8.16
CA PRO A 37 -5.25 -8.25 8.43
C PRO A 37 -5.95 -7.59 7.24
N ASN A 38 -6.08 -8.32 6.14
CA ASN A 38 -6.65 -7.82 4.89
C ASN A 38 -8.17 -7.53 4.96
N PHE A 39 -8.88 -8.21 5.87
CA PHE A 39 -10.32 -8.09 6.07
C PHE A 39 -10.59 -7.80 7.54
N ARG A 40 -11.08 -6.60 7.83
CA ARG A 40 -11.18 -6.09 9.20
C ARG A 40 -12.09 -6.94 10.09
N GLU A 41 -13.30 -7.24 9.63
CA GLU A 41 -14.30 -7.96 10.42
C GLU A 41 -13.82 -9.37 10.74
N GLU A 42 -13.37 -10.11 9.74
CA GLU A 42 -12.85 -11.46 9.89
C GLU A 42 -11.58 -11.50 10.77
N THR A 43 -10.75 -10.46 10.66
CA THR A 43 -9.56 -10.38 11.51
C THR A 43 -9.92 -10.10 12.96
N ILE A 44 -10.91 -9.25 13.24
CA ILE A 44 -11.39 -9.01 14.61
C ILE A 44 -11.97 -10.29 15.20
N GLU A 45 -12.78 -11.04 14.44
CA GLU A 45 -13.29 -12.35 14.88
C GLU A 45 -12.16 -13.34 15.20
N LEU A 46 -11.12 -13.37 14.36
CA LEU A 46 -9.95 -14.20 14.57
C LEU A 46 -9.18 -13.78 15.82
N THR A 47 -8.89 -12.48 15.98
CA THR A 47 -8.12 -11.99 17.13
C THR A 47 -8.85 -12.18 18.45
N THR A 48 -10.18 -12.05 18.47
CA THR A 48 -11.00 -12.38 19.63
C THR A 48 -10.81 -13.85 20.07
N TYR A 49 -10.87 -14.78 19.10
CA TYR A 49 -10.60 -16.19 19.37
C TYR A 49 -9.17 -16.43 19.90
N LEU A 50 -8.17 -15.79 19.27
CA LEU A 50 -6.77 -15.95 19.71
C LEU A 50 -6.53 -15.42 21.12
N GLU A 51 -7.17 -14.31 21.48
CA GLU A 51 -7.12 -13.72 22.82
C GLU A 51 -7.81 -14.60 23.86
N GLU A 52 -8.97 -15.17 23.56
CA GLU A 52 -9.68 -16.13 24.42
C GLU A 52 -8.89 -17.44 24.64
N ALA A 53 -8.13 -17.87 23.63
CA ALA A 53 -7.30 -19.07 23.68
C ALA A 53 -5.87 -18.82 24.22
N ASP A 54 -5.54 -17.59 24.60
CA ASP A 54 -4.19 -17.15 25.04
C ASP A 54 -3.09 -17.46 24.00
N ILE A 55 -3.44 -17.36 22.70
CA ILE A 55 -2.52 -17.57 21.58
C ILE A 55 -1.95 -16.23 21.15
N PRO A 56 -0.63 -15.98 21.28
CA PRO A 56 -0.01 -14.73 20.86
C PRO A 56 -0.04 -14.57 19.34
N TYR A 57 -0.29 -13.35 18.90
CA TYR A 57 -0.30 -13.04 17.47
C TYR A 57 0.39 -11.71 17.18
N ALA A 58 0.86 -11.55 15.93
CA ALA A 58 1.45 -10.31 15.43
C ALA A 58 0.85 -9.94 14.07
N PHE A 59 0.81 -8.65 13.80
CA PHE A 59 0.37 -8.14 12.51
C PHE A 59 1.55 -7.77 11.60
N ILE A 60 1.38 -7.99 10.30
CA ILE A 60 2.24 -7.47 9.24
C ILE A 60 1.41 -6.66 8.24
N ASP A 61 2.07 -5.72 7.54
CA ASP A 61 1.53 -4.85 6.50
C ASP A 61 0.50 -3.83 7.01
N PHE A 62 -0.60 -4.28 7.58
CA PHE A 62 -1.63 -3.43 8.18
C PHE A 62 -1.71 -3.62 9.69
N ASN A 63 -2.21 -2.61 10.39
CA ASN A 63 -2.48 -2.68 11.82
C ASN A 63 -3.96 -2.45 12.11
N ILE A 64 -4.48 -3.14 13.13
CA ILE A 64 -5.82 -2.90 13.70
C ILE A 64 -5.63 -2.47 15.16
N GLU A 65 -5.73 -1.19 15.43
CA GLU A 65 -5.40 -0.56 16.73
C GLU A 65 -6.27 -1.03 17.90
N GLN A 66 -7.41 -1.66 17.64
CA GLN A 66 -8.39 -2.08 18.66
C GLN A 66 -8.19 -3.53 19.10
N THR A 67 -7.02 -4.12 18.85
CA THR A 67 -6.67 -5.49 19.19
C THR A 67 -5.46 -5.53 20.11
N HIS A 68 -5.20 -6.68 20.75
CA HIS A 68 -4.06 -6.89 21.65
C HIS A 68 -2.90 -7.63 20.95
N ALA A 69 -2.64 -7.30 19.69
CA ALA A 69 -1.51 -7.87 18.98
C ALA A 69 -0.20 -7.62 19.72
N LEU A 70 0.61 -8.69 19.84
CA LEU A 70 1.94 -8.64 20.49
C LEU A 70 2.85 -7.61 19.80
N CYS A 71 2.76 -7.51 18.49
CA CYS A 71 3.57 -6.62 17.67
C CYS A 71 2.89 -6.30 16.35
N TYR A 72 3.08 -5.08 15.88
CA TYR A 72 2.85 -4.69 14.48
C TYR A 72 4.19 -4.51 13.77
N ILE A 73 4.32 -5.09 12.58
CA ILE A 73 5.51 -5.00 11.74
C ILE A 73 5.09 -4.49 10.36
N GLY A 74 5.48 -3.28 10.01
CA GLY A 74 5.10 -2.64 8.76
C GLY A 74 5.74 -1.27 8.61
N GLN A 75 5.37 -0.53 7.57
CA GLN A 75 5.90 0.82 7.40
C GLN A 75 5.12 1.85 8.23
N ASP A 76 5.80 2.93 8.62
CA ASP A 76 5.12 4.16 9.02
C ASP A 76 4.50 4.82 7.78
N SER A 77 3.20 4.58 7.61
CA SER A 77 2.46 5.03 6.44
C SER A 77 2.42 6.55 6.32
N LYS A 78 2.32 7.27 7.44
CA LYS A 78 2.30 8.73 7.43
C LYS A 78 3.66 9.29 6.99
N THR A 79 4.74 8.79 7.56
CA THR A 79 6.11 9.17 7.16
C THR A 79 6.38 8.80 5.71
N SER A 80 5.91 7.64 5.22
CA SER A 80 6.08 7.25 3.82
C SER A 80 5.37 8.20 2.85
N GLY A 81 4.16 8.67 3.21
CA GLY A 81 3.43 9.69 2.46
C GLY A 81 4.15 11.02 2.40
N TYR A 82 4.67 11.48 3.53
CA TYR A 82 5.47 12.71 3.62
C TYR A 82 6.72 12.65 2.72
N ILE A 83 7.43 11.52 2.75
CA ILE A 83 8.61 11.28 1.90
C ILE A 83 8.21 11.25 0.42
N ALA A 84 7.08 10.60 0.09
CA ALA A 84 6.57 10.56 -1.29
C ALA A 84 6.33 11.97 -1.85
N ALA A 85 5.65 12.83 -1.09
CA ALA A 85 5.46 14.23 -1.47
C ALA A 85 6.79 14.96 -1.65
N LYS A 86 7.67 14.87 -0.66
CA LYS A 86 8.98 15.55 -0.67
C LYS A 86 9.83 15.19 -1.88
N ILE A 87 9.79 13.94 -2.33
CA ILE A 87 10.56 13.51 -3.51
C ILE A 87 9.85 13.92 -4.80
N LEU A 88 8.52 13.70 -4.88
CA LEU A 88 7.74 14.08 -6.06
C LEU A 88 7.87 15.57 -6.37
N MET A 89 7.81 16.42 -5.34
CA MET A 89 7.90 17.87 -5.48
C MET A 89 9.29 18.38 -5.91
N ARG A 90 10.31 17.51 -5.98
CA ARG A 90 11.57 17.87 -6.65
C ARG A 90 11.44 18.03 -8.17
N SER A 91 10.42 17.44 -8.76
CA SER A 91 10.06 17.59 -10.18
C SER A 91 9.06 18.73 -10.43
N TYR A 92 8.66 19.46 -9.37
CA TYR A 92 7.69 20.54 -9.50
C TYR A 92 8.31 21.81 -10.08
N GLU A 93 7.66 22.38 -11.06
CA GLU A 93 7.92 23.70 -11.61
C GLU A 93 6.72 24.62 -11.38
N LYS A 94 6.98 25.91 -11.21
CA LYS A 94 5.90 26.88 -10.94
C LYS A 94 4.84 26.90 -12.03
N GLY A 95 3.58 26.76 -11.62
CA GLY A 95 2.43 26.73 -12.52
C GLY A 95 2.00 25.32 -12.94
N GLN A 96 2.73 24.28 -12.54
CA GLN A 96 2.29 22.90 -12.67
C GLN A 96 1.25 22.55 -11.60
N GLU A 97 0.44 21.54 -11.88
CA GLU A 97 -0.64 21.06 -11.02
C GLU A 97 -0.41 19.60 -10.64
N LEU A 98 -0.93 19.19 -9.47
CA LEU A 98 -0.82 17.86 -8.92
C LEU A 98 -2.16 17.13 -8.99
N VAL A 99 -2.12 15.85 -9.35
CA VAL A 99 -3.29 14.96 -9.31
C VAL A 99 -3.09 13.88 -8.24
N LEU A 100 -4.04 13.77 -7.33
CA LEU A 100 -4.13 12.67 -6.38
C LEU A 100 -5.12 11.64 -6.95
N PHE A 101 -4.62 10.45 -7.28
CA PHE A 101 -5.45 9.35 -7.76
C PHE A 101 -5.91 8.51 -6.57
N LEU A 102 -7.16 8.67 -6.21
CA LEU A 102 -7.79 8.04 -5.05
C LEU A 102 -8.60 6.81 -5.46
N ASN A 103 -8.86 5.92 -4.52
CA ASN A 103 -9.75 4.78 -4.70
C ASN A 103 -10.77 4.77 -3.56
N ASN A 104 -12.03 4.62 -3.89
CA ASN A 104 -13.09 4.53 -2.91
C ASN A 104 -13.23 3.07 -2.44
N GLN A 105 -12.64 2.73 -1.29
CA GLN A 105 -12.79 1.42 -0.64
C GLN A 105 -13.12 1.66 0.84
N LYS A 106 -14.41 1.67 1.18
CA LYS A 106 -14.86 1.90 2.56
C LYS A 106 -14.57 0.68 3.45
N ASN A 107 -14.11 0.94 4.69
CA ASN A 107 -13.97 -0.03 5.80
C ASN A 107 -12.92 -1.14 5.65
N ASN A 108 -11.85 -0.92 4.90
CA ASN A 108 -10.75 -1.89 4.75
C ASN A 108 -9.47 -1.36 5.46
N PRO A 109 -8.65 -2.19 6.14
CA PRO A 109 -7.34 -1.79 6.67
C PRO A 109 -6.42 -1.11 5.65
N ALA A 110 -6.48 -1.52 4.38
CA ALA A 110 -5.78 -0.86 3.28
C ALA A 110 -6.24 0.59 3.05
N GLU A 111 -7.48 0.94 3.38
CA GLU A 111 -7.97 2.32 3.31
C GLU A 111 -7.34 3.18 4.40
N ILE A 112 -7.25 2.68 5.63
CA ILE A 112 -6.59 3.38 6.73
C ILE A 112 -5.14 3.66 6.40
N GLN A 113 -4.42 2.69 5.83
CA GLN A 113 -3.04 2.87 5.38
C GLN A 113 -2.93 3.94 4.29
N MET A 114 -3.83 3.90 3.30
CA MET A 114 -3.90 4.89 2.22
C MET A 114 -4.19 6.30 2.77
N GLN A 115 -5.14 6.44 3.71
CA GLN A 115 -5.46 7.70 4.36
C GLN A 115 -4.26 8.26 5.13
N ARG A 116 -3.54 7.44 5.88
CA ARG A 116 -2.32 7.86 6.60
C ARG A 116 -1.21 8.30 5.64
N ARG A 117 -1.05 7.61 4.49
CA ARG A 117 -0.13 8.05 3.43
C ARG A 117 -0.54 9.40 2.87
N LEU A 118 -1.82 9.59 2.58
CA LEU A 118 -2.38 10.87 2.12
C LEU A 118 -2.19 11.98 3.15
N GLU A 119 -2.44 11.71 4.44
CA GLU A 119 -2.21 12.68 5.52
C GLU A 119 -0.75 13.16 5.55
N GLY A 120 0.21 12.24 5.49
CA GLY A 120 1.63 12.60 5.47
C GLY A 120 2.01 13.38 4.22
N PHE A 121 1.48 12.99 3.07
CA PHE A 121 1.68 13.67 1.79
C PHE A 121 1.14 15.10 1.82
N MET A 122 -0.09 15.28 2.27
CA MET A 122 -0.72 16.61 2.41
C MET A 122 -0.05 17.47 3.47
N GLN A 123 0.47 16.86 4.54
CA GLN A 123 1.25 17.58 5.54
C GLN A 123 2.45 18.27 4.90
N TYR A 124 3.27 17.54 4.12
CA TYR A 124 4.41 18.13 3.42
C TYR A 124 3.98 19.27 2.48
N LEU A 125 2.92 19.07 1.69
CA LEU A 125 2.43 20.11 0.78
C LEU A 125 1.97 21.37 1.52
N SER A 126 1.29 21.20 2.65
CA SER A 126 0.82 22.35 3.47
C SER A 126 1.99 23.15 4.11
N GLU A 127 3.11 22.48 4.37
CA GLU A 127 4.31 23.11 4.93
C GLU A 127 5.09 23.89 3.86
N GLU A 128 5.27 23.30 2.66
CA GLU A 128 6.25 23.77 1.66
C GLU A 128 5.62 24.29 0.35
N HIS A 129 4.38 23.93 0.02
CA HIS A 129 3.75 24.20 -1.29
C HIS A 129 2.29 24.66 -1.16
N LYS A 130 2.01 25.69 -0.36
CA LYS A 130 0.65 26.16 -0.03
C LYS A 130 -0.18 26.62 -1.25
N ASP A 131 0.49 27.12 -2.29
CA ASP A 131 -0.15 27.67 -3.49
C ASP A 131 -0.28 26.63 -4.63
N LEU A 132 0.03 25.34 -4.36
CA LEU A 132 -0.08 24.28 -5.34
C LEU A 132 -1.56 23.96 -5.64
N THR A 133 -1.93 23.96 -6.90
CA THR A 133 -3.24 23.47 -7.34
C THR A 133 -3.25 21.94 -7.31
N ILE A 134 -4.21 21.38 -6.58
CA ILE A 134 -4.35 19.94 -6.38
C ILE A 134 -5.72 19.49 -6.87
N HIS A 135 -5.75 18.41 -7.63
CA HIS A 135 -6.96 17.76 -8.13
C HIS A 135 -7.10 16.36 -7.59
N ASP A 136 -8.32 15.97 -7.22
CA ASP A 136 -8.64 14.63 -6.77
C ASP A 136 -9.37 13.88 -7.90
N ILE A 137 -8.85 12.71 -8.26
CA ILE A 137 -9.49 11.79 -9.20
C ILE A 137 -9.76 10.46 -8.51
N VAL A 138 -11.02 10.06 -8.45
CA VAL A 138 -11.41 8.76 -7.88
C VAL A 138 -11.49 7.71 -8.96
N LEU A 139 -10.50 6.81 -9.00
CA LEU A 139 -10.47 5.69 -9.93
C LEU A 139 -11.34 4.53 -9.43
N ARG A 140 -12.16 3.97 -10.32
CA ARG A 140 -12.98 2.79 -10.05
C ARG A 140 -12.20 1.52 -10.36
N LYS A 141 -12.30 0.53 -9.47
CA LYS A 141 -11.51 -0.71 -9.57
C LYS A 141 -11.78 -1.50 -10.86
N GLU A 142 -13.03 -1.54 -11.30
CA GLU A 142 -13.53 -2.45 -12.34
C GLU A 142 -14.08 -1.74 -13.58
N ASP A 143 -13.98 -0.41 -13.63
CA ASP A 143 -14.47 0.41 -14.73
C ASP A 143 -13.30 1.04 -15.51
N THR A 144 -12.54 0.19 -16.19
CA THR A 144 -11.37 0.64 -16.98
C THR A 144 -11.76 1.67 -18.03
N ASP A 145 -12.88 1.45 -18.75
CA ASP A 145 -13.33 2.36 -19.80
C ASP A 145 -13.87 3.68 -19.25
N GLY A 146 -14.58 3.63 -18.10
CA GLY A 146 -15.01 4.83 -17.39
C GLY A 146 -13.84 5.65 -16.87
N ASN A 147 -12.83 4.99 -16.28
CA ASN A 147 -11.61 5.63 -15.82
C ASN A 147 -10.88 6.30 -17.00
N ARG A 148 -10.78 5.61 -18.15
CA ARG A 148 -10.13 6.15 -19.35
C ARG A 148 -10.83 7.41 -19.85
N ARG A 149 -12.17 7.39 -20.00
CA ARG A 149 -12.94 8.57 -20.42
C ARG A 149 -12.79 9.75 -19.45
N MET A 150 -12.79 9.46 -18.16
CA MET A 150 -12.59 10.47 -17.11
C MET A 150 -11.20 11.09 -17.19
N LEU A 151 -10.16 10.28 -17.36
CA LEU A 151 -8.77 10.75 -17.50
C LEU A 151 -8.57 11.55 -18.81
N ASP A 152 -9.18 11.12 -19.94
CA ASP A 152 -9.18 11.86 -21.20
C ASP A 152 -9.79 13.27 -21.05
N ALA A 153 -10.94 13.37 -20.38
CA ALA A 153 -11.59 14.64 -20.11
C ALA A 153 -10.74 15.53 -19.19
N PHE A 154 -10.24 14.95 -18.12
CA PHE A 154 -9.44 15.64 -17.11
C PHE A 154 -8.14 16.23 -17.68
N PHE A 155 -7.31 15.43 -18.35
CA PHE A 155 -6.03 15.92 -18.89
C PHE A 155 -6.20 16.89 -20.06
N LYS A 156 -7.34 16.85 -20.75
CA LYS A 156 -7.69 17.85 -21.77
C LYS A 156 -8.02 19.21 -21.13
N GLU A 157 -8.70 19.20 -19.99
CA GLU A 157 -9.09 20.43 -19.26
C GLU A 157 -7.93 20.99 -18.42
N HIS A 158 -7.07 20.10 -17.89
CA HIS A 158 -5.95 20.43 -17.00
C HIS A 158 -4.60 20.01 -17.60
N PRO A 159 -4.12 20.66 -18.67
CA PRO A 159 -2.85 20.28 -19.31
C PRO A 159 -1.61 20.55 -18.42
N GLN A 160 -1.75 21.35 -17.35
CA GLN A 160 -0.69 21.62 -16.38
C GLN A 160 -0.63 20.57 -15.24
N ALA A 161 -1.58 19.64 -15.21
CA ALA A 161 -1.61 18.55 -14.24
C ALA A 161 -0.60 17.45 -14.63
N VAL A 162 0.68 17.74 -14.38
CA VAL A 162 1.82 16.90 -14.80
C VAL A 162 2.51 16.16 -13.65
N LEU A 163 2.01 16.29 -12.42
CA LEU A 163 2.45 15.53 -11.26
C LEU A 163 1.33 14.63 -10.76
N GLY A 164 1.64 13.41 -10.36
CA GLY A 164 0.65 12.44 -9.91
C GLY A 164 1.11 11.61 -8.71
N ALA A 165 0.17 11.29 -7.81
CA ALA A 165 0.40 10.40 -6.69
C ALA A 165 -0.72 9.38 -6.54
N VAL A 166 -0.34 8.11 -6.30
CA VAL A 166 -1.24 6.98 -6.05
C VAL A 166 -0.82 6.34 -4.72
N PHE A 167 -1.72 6.26 -3.73
CA PHE A 167 -1.38 5.85 -2.36
C PHE A 167 -1.52 4.35 -2.09
N ASN A 168 -1.68 3.55 -3.13
CA ASN A 168 -1.80 2.10 -3.06
C ASN A 168 -1.06 1.41 -4.22
N SER A 169 -1.14 0.08 -4.29
CA SER A 169 -0.48 -0.75 -5.31
C SER A 169 -1.03 -0.62 -6.74
N ARG A 170 -2.01 0.26 -7.01
CA ARG A 170 -2.70 0.32 -8.31
C ARG A 170 -2.20 1.41 -9.24
N ILE A 171 -1.02 1.92 -9.03
CA ILE A 171 -0.40 2.93 -9.91
C ILE A 171 -0.36 2.48 -11.38
N TYR A 172 -0.30 1.17 -11.62
CA TYR A 172 -0.36 0.59 -12.97
C TYR A 172 -1.62 1.00 -13.77
N GLN A 173 -2.73 1.37 -13.11
CA GLN A 173 -3.93 1.83 -13.81
C GLN A 173 -3.70 3.16 -14.50
N VAL A 174 -3.07 4.11 -13.80
CA VAL A 174 -2.69 5.41 -14.34
C VAL A 174 -1.56 5.26 -15.35
N ALA A 175 -0.52 4.49 -15.00
CA ALA A 175 0.64 4.28 -15.87
C ALA A 175 0.25 3.60 -17.20
N SER A 176 -0.67 2.62 -17.16
CA SER A 176 -1.21 1.98 -18.36
C SER A 176 -1.91 2.98 -19.30
N TYR A 177 -2.75 3.84 -18.71
CA TYR A 177 -3.42 4.91 -19.47
C TYR A 177 -2.41 5.85 -20.13
N LEU A 178 -1.42 6.33 -19.37
CA LEU A 178 -0.37 7.22 -19.89
C LEU A 178 0.43 6.57 -21.02
N HIS A 179 0.81 5.30 -20.84
CA HIS A 179 1.53 4.51 -21.83
C HIS A 179 0.73 4.41 -23.16
N GLU A 180 -0.55 4.06 -23.08
CA GLU A 180 -1.43 3.95 -24.25
C GLU A 180 -1.62 5.28 -25.00
N LYS A 181 -1.56 6.41 -24.29
CA LYS A 181 -1.62 7.75 -24.87
C LYS A 181 -0.28 8.28 -25.36
N GLY A 182 0.82 7.55 -25.14
CA GLY A 182 2.16 8.05 -25.40
C GLY A 182 2.51 9.29 -24.57
N GLN A 183 1.92 9.43 -23.38
CA GLN A 183 2.10 10.56 -22.47
C GLN A 183 2.92 10.17 -21.26
N LYS A 184 3.65 11.13 -20.70
CA LYS A 184 4.37 10.98 -19.42
C LYS A 184 4.09 12.20 -18.56
N LEU A 185 3.90 11.96 -17.28
CA LEU A 185 3.91 13.02 -16.29
C LEU A 185 5.36 13.42 -15.96
N ALA A 186 5.57 14.63 -15.48
CA ALA A 186 6.86 15.08 -14.97
C ALA A 186 7.27 14.30 -13.70
N GLY A 187 6.27 13.82 -12.95
CA GLY A 187 6.45 12.92 -11.84
C GLY A 187 5.20 12.10 -11.54
N LEU A 188 5.35 10.79 -11.36
CA LEU A 188 4.30 9.88 -10.90
C LEU A 188 4.84 8.94 -9.84
N VAL A 189 4.27 8.99 -8.64
CA VAL A 189 4.66 8.15 -7.50
C VAL A 189 3.58 7.17 -7.10
N GLY A 190 3.98 5.99 -6.68
CA GLY A 190 3.07 4.98 -6.12
C GLY A 190 3.76 4.02 -5.16
N TYR A 191 3.04 2.97 -4.83
CA TYR A 191 3.46 1.99 -3.83
C TYR A 191 3.45 0.58 -4.43
N ASP A 192 4.24 -0.27 -3.80
CA ASP A 192 4.34 -1.71 -4.07
C ASP A 192 4.97 -2.10 -5.42
N LEU A 193 5.73 -3.18 -5.37
CA LEU A 193 6.52 -3.69 -6.49
C LEU A 193 5.79 -4.79 -7.26
N LEU A 194 4.48 -4.59 -7.53
CA LEU A 194 3.78 -5.48 -8.42
C LEU A 194 4.48 -5.50 -9.79
N HIS A 195 4.48 -6.64 -10.46
CA HIS A 195 5.14 -6.82 -11.76
C HIS A 195 4.81 -5.69 -12.75
N LYS A 196 3.52 -5.33 -12.89
CA LYS A 196 3.10 -4.21 -13.74
C LYS A 196 3.64 -2.84 -13.29
N ASN A 197 3.74 -2.62 -11.98
CA ASN A 197 4.27 -1.36 -11.46
C ASN A 197 5.76 -1.23 -11.79
N THR A 198 6.51 -2.33 -11.64
CA THR A 198 7.95 -2.36 -11.95
C THR A 198 8.23 -2.27 -13.44
N GLU A 199 7.36 -2.81 -14.30
CA GLU A 199 7.44 -2.61 -15.76
C GLU A 199 7.31 -1.12 -16.10
N PHE A 200 6.28 -0.42 -15.58
CA PHE A 200 6.10 1.02 -15.83
C PHE A 200 7.16 1.90 -15.16
N LEU A 201 7.78 1.43 -14.08
CA LEU A 201 8.95 2.09 -13.50
C LEU A 201 10.14 2.01 -14.48
N LYS A 202 10.38 0.83 -15.08
CA LYS A 202 11.49 0.61 -16.04
C LYS A 202 11.28 1.35 -17.36
N THR A 203 10.05 1.46 -17.84
CA THR A 203 9.69 2.21 -19.07
C THR A 203 9.53 3.72 -18.84
N GLY A 204 9.46 4.13 -17.56
CA GLY A 204 9.53 5.53 -17.14
C GLY A 204 8.20 6.29 -17.16
N GLU A 205 7.06 5.61 -17.18
CA GLU A 205 5.75 6.20 -16.88
C GLU A 205 5.62 6.48 -15.37
N VAL A 206 6.19 5.61 -14.54
CA VAL A 206 6.31 5.79 -13.09
C VAL A 206 7.70 6.32 -12.77
N THR A 207 7.78 7.38 -11.96
CA THR A 207 9.06 8.02 -11.60
C THR A 207 9.74 7.27 -10.46
N PHE A 208 8.97 6.91 -9.42
CA PHE A 208 9.46 6.08 -8.33
C PHE A 208 8.33 5.31 -7.62
N LEU A 209 8.70 4.21 -7.00
CA LEU A 209 7.84 3.38 -6.18
C LEU A 209 8.37 3.34 -4.75
N ILE A 210 7.45 3.26 -3.79
CA ILE A 210 7.80 2.97 -2.40
C ILE A 210 7.60 1.48 -2.17
N GLY A 211 8.72 0.78 -1.88
CA GLY A 211 8.75 -0.64 -1.55
C GLY A 211 8.50 -0.88 -0.08
N GLN A 212 7.84 -1.99 0.27
CA GLN A 212 7.43 -2.32 1.64
C GLN A 212 8.14 -3.56 2.22
N ARG A 213 8.98 -4.26 1.48
CA ARG A 213 9.71 -5.48 1.90
C ARG A 213 8.81 -6.56 2.51
N PRO A 214 7.82 -7.11 1.81
CA PRO A 214 6.89 -8.07 2.37
C PRO A 214 7.59 -9.35 2.88
N GLY A 215 8.63 -9.83 2.20
CA GLY A 215 9.43 -10.96 2.63
C GLY A 215 10.11 -10.71 3.98
N LEU A 216 10.72 -9.52 4.14
CA LEU A 216 11.36 -9.14 5.40
C LEU A 216 10.34 -8.91 6.54
N GLN A 217 9.16 -8.40 6.24
CA GLN A 217 8.07 -8.30 7.23
C GLN A 217 7.67 -9.69 7.74
N GLY A 218 7.47 -10.66 6.83
CA GLY A 218 7.17 -12.04 7.17
C GLY A 218 8.26 -12.67 8.04
N TYR A 219 9.53 -12.54 7.63
CA TYR A 219 10.68 -13.02 8.41
C TYR A 219 10.72 -12.40 9.82
N CYS A 220 10.62 -11.08 9.91
CA CYS A 220 10.62 -10.38 11.20
C CYS A 220 9.43 -10.78 12.06
N GLY A 221 8.26 -11.02 11.47
CA GLY A 221 7.06 -11.46 12.17
C GLY A 221 7.25 -12.83 12.81
N VAL A 222 7.64 -13.82 12.03
CA VAL A 222 7.91 -15.18 12.52
C VAL A 222 9.01 -15.16 13.59
N LYS A 223 10.12 -14.44 13.31
CA LYS A 223 11.20 -14.32 14.30
C LYS A 223 10.73 -13.70 15.61
N THR A 224 9.93 -12.65 15.57
CA THR A 224 9.40 -11.99 16.77
C THR A 224 8.52 -12.93 17.60
N LEU A 225 7.63 -13.67 16.94
CA LEU A 225 6.79 -14.67 17.60
C LEU A 225 7.62 -15.81 18.20
N CYS A 226 8.62 -16.34 17.49
CA CYS A 226 9.54 -17.35 18.01
C CYS A 226 10.34 -16.83 19.22
N ASP A 227 10.87 -15.60 19.14
CA ASP A 227 11.61 -14.98 20.25
C ASP A 227 10.72 -14.86 21.50
N HIS A 228 9.43 -14.56 21.32
CA HIS A 228 8.47 -14.48 22.43
C HIS A 228 8.10 -15.87 22.99
N VAL A 229 7.63 -16.77 22.12
CA VAL A 229 7.07 -18.06 22.56
C VAL A 229 8.14 -19.00 23.10
N ILE A 230 9.27 -19.11 22.39
CA ILE A 230 10.33 -20.07 22.72
C ILE A 230 11.29 -19.49 23.75
N PHE A 231 11.77 -18.28 23.54
CA PHE A 231 12.84 -17.68 24.35
C PHE A 231 12.32 -16.73 25.44
N LYS A 232 10.99 -16.51 25.52
CA LYS A 232 10.32 -15.62 26.49
C LYS A 232 10.91 -14.20 26.49
N ARG A 233 11.38 -13.73 25.34
CA ARG A 233 11.95 -12.39 25.20
C ARG A 233 10.86 -11.32 25.15
N PRO A 234 11.11 -10.13 25.71
CA PRO A 234 10.19 -9.02 25.57
C PRO A 234 10.11 -8.57 24.10
N VAL A 235 8.92 -8.17 23.66
CA VAL A 235 8.65 -7.72 22.29
C VAL A 235 8.27 -6.25 22.28
N THR A 236 8.81 -5.50 21.31
CA THR A 236 8.41 -4.11 21.06
C THR A 236 7.09 -4.11 20.29
N ALA A 237 6.10 -3.37 20.77
CA ALA A 237 4.75 -3.35 20.20
C ALA A 237 4.68 -2.89 18.74
N VAL A 238 5.62 -2.07 18.30
CA VAL A 238 5.69 -1.59 16.91
C VAL A 238 7.12 -1.70 16.39
N LYS A 239 7.27 -2.33 15.22
CA LYS A 239 8.55 -2.43 14.51
C LYS A 239 8.38 -1.86 13.10
N TYR A 240 8.85 -0.63 12.92
CA TYR A 240 8.80 -0.01 11.60
C TYR A 240 9.86 -0.57 10.65
N MET A 241 9.41 -0.89 9.45
CA MET A 241 10.24 -1.32 8.34
C MET A 241 10.85 -0.11 7.62
N PRO A 242 12.02 -0.27 6.97
CA PRO A 242 12.58 0.77 6.10
C PRO A 242 11.59 1.22 5.02
N ILE A 243 11.68 2.49 4.64
CA ILE A 243 10.93 3.06 3.52
C ILE A 243 11.89 3.10 2.33
N ASP A 244 11.74 2.13 1.42
CA ASP A 244 12.60 2.05 0.24
C ASP A 244 12.03 2.88 -0.91
N ILE A 245 12.88 3.75 -1.46
CA ILE A 245 12.54 4.56 -2.64
C ILE A 245 13.22 3.94 -3.83
N LEU A 246 12.40 3.44 -4.76
CA LEU A 246 12.85 2.66 -5.89
C LEU A 246 12.57 3.38 -7.20
N MET A 247 13.64 3.54 -7.96
CA MET A 247 13.66 4.12 -9.29
C MET A 247 14.13 3.06 -10.30
N LYS A 248 14.03 3.34 -11.59
CA LYS A 248 14.48 2.41 -12.63
C LYS A 248 15.97 2.04 -12.49
N GLU A 249 16.77 2.91 -11.89
CA GLU A 249 18.20 2.74 -11.72
C GLU A 249 18.58 1.76 -10.60
N ASN A 250 17.69 1.54 -9.61
CA ASN A 250 18.01 0.70 -8.44
C ASN A 250 17.06 -0.47 -8.22
N ILE A 251 15.98 -0.58 -9.00
CA ILE A 251 14.96 -1.63 -8.80
C ILE A 251 15.51 -3.05 -8.98
N ASP A 252 16.45 -3.27 -9.89
CA ASP A 252 16.99 -4.60 -10.12
C ASP A 252 17.83 -5.07 -8.93
N PHE A 253 18.56 -4.19 -8.28
CA PHE A 253 19.34 -4.52 -7.06
C PHE A 253 18.44 -4.87 -5.86
N TYR A 254 17.24 -4.31 -5.81
CA TYR A 254 16.31 -4.59 -4.71
C TYR A 254 15.90 -6.07 -4.68
N PHE A 255 15.62 -6.68 -5.83
CA PHE A 255 15.21 -8.08 -5.94
C PHE A 255 16.32 -9.09 -5.68
N GLU A 256 17.59 -8.68 -5.69
CA GLU A 256 18.71 -9.56 -5.34
C GLU A 256 18.79 -9.87 -3.84
N PHE A 257 18.09 -9.11 -3.00
CA PHE A 257 18.15 -9.17 -1.53
C PHE A 257 16.79 -9.42 -0.85
N GLU A 258 15.74 -9.68 -1.59
CA GLU A 258 14.44 -10.15 -1.11
C GLU A 258 14.32 -11.68 -1.26
#